data_eb18c8c40066ea8c74db5a065d4c9a7d
#
_entry.id   eb18c8c40066ea8c74db5a065d4c9a7d
#
_cell.length_a   1.000
_cell.length_b   1.000
_cell.length_c   1.000
_cell.angle_alpha   90.00
_cell.angle_beta   90.00
_cell.angle_gamma   90.00
#
_symmetry.space_group_name_H-M   'P 1'
#
loop_
_entity.id
_entity.type
_entity.pdbx_description
1 polymer ?
#
loop_
_entity_poly.entity_id
_entity_poly.type
_entity_poly.pdbx_seq_one_letter_code
_entity_poly.pdbx_strand_id
1 'polypeptide(L)'
;MDMQGQGAVIWRNRALMLFDRVAVPVAVCDVYGAVLLANPAMAAECGTTPGRLRGRDVLELFRPREAGQVERIAQALRLRHRSRYQVSVCWPAPGGGERYGELTADPVSDTADDTPALLVMLRVRGERRPGAEPPVRVSPVEARILALLAGGATTARAARETGLTPDGVAYHLRRLSARWKAANRTELVARAYALGVLTPGVWPPEPGDVP
;
A
#
# COMPACT_ATOMS: atom_id res chain seq x y z
N MET A 1 22.70 45.59 1.76
CA MET A 1 21.55 44.95 1.07
C MET A 1 21.92 43.52 0.80
N ASP A 2 21.27 42.59 1.54
CA ASP A 2 21.76 41.22 1.76
C ASP A 2 21.48 40.31 0.55
N MET A 3 22.42 40.16 -0.35
CA MET A 3 22.35 39.26 -1.51
C MET A 3 22.16 37.79 -1.12
N GLN A 4 22.58 37.37 0.07
CA GLN A 4 22.40 36.01 0.58
C GLN A 4 20.93 35.74 0.97
N GLY A 5 20.25 36.72 1.57
CA GLY A 5 18.84 36.61 1.91
C GLY A 5 17.92 36.51 0.70
N GLN A 6 18.20 37.26 -0.38
CA GLN A 6 17.44 37.18 -1.62
C GLN A 6 17.58 35.81 -2.31
N GLY A 7 18.80 35.24 -2.33
CA GLY A 7 19.03 33.91 -2.89
C GLY A 7 18.23 32.84 -2.17
N ALA A 8 18.22 32.86 -0.83
CA ALA A 8 17.48 31.90 -0.01
C ALA A 8 15.96 31.95 -0.25
N VAL A 9 15.39 33.17 -0.38
CA VAL A 9 13.95 33.36 -0.69
C VAL A 9 13.60 32.80 -2.07
N ILE A 10 14.44 33.03 -3.08
CA ILE A 10 14.22 32.51 -4.43
C ILE A 10 14.25 30.98 -4.43
N TRP A 11 15.22 30.38 -3.79
CA TRP A 11 15.33 28.92 -3.69
C TRP A 11 14.18 28.31 -2.92
N ARG A 12 13.76 28.89 -1.81
CA ARG A 12 12.58 28.45 -1.05
C ARG A 12 11.34 28.45 -1.94
N ASN A 13 11.09 29.53 -2.67
CA ASN A 13 9.92 29.63 -3.54
C ASN A 13 9.96 28.62 -4.69
N ARG A 14 11.14 28.37 -5.27
CA ARG A 14 11.32 27.33 -6.29
C ARG A 14 11.09 25.94 -5.73
N ALA A 15 11.61 25.64 -4.56
CA ALA A 15 11.40 24.35 -3.89
C ALA A 15 9.91 24.09 -3.60
N LEU A 16 9.17 25.10 -3.11
CA LEU A 16 7.73 25.00 -2.90
C LEU A 16 6.97 24.80 -4.21
N MET A 17 7.32 25.53 -5.28
CA MET A 17 6.70 25.33 -6.58
C MET A 17 6.95 23.94 -7.15
N LEU A 18 8.15 23.39 -6.98
CA LEU A 18 8.47 22.02 -7.37
C LEU A 18 7.67 21.01 -6.55
N PHE A 19 7.63 21.18 -5.23
CA PHE A 19 6.86 20.35 -4.32
C PHE A 19 5.37 20.29 -4.70
N ASP A 20 4.77 21.45 -5.04
CA ASP A 20 3.37 21.54 -5.46
C ASP A 20 3.09 20.89 -6.82
N ARG A 21 4.09 20.79 -7.69
CA ARG A 21 3.95 20.21 -9.03
C ARG A 21 4.30 18.72 -9.11
N VAL A 22 4.89 18.15 -8.07
CA VAL A 22 5.19 16.71 -8.02
C VAL A 22 3.86 15.93 -7.96
N ALA A 23 3.67 15.04 -8.93
CA ALA A 23 2.47 14.20 -9.01
C ALA A 23 2.43 13.08 -7.96
N VAL A 24 3.56 12.80 -7.29
CA VAL A 24 3.62 11.84 -6.20
C VAL A 24 3.05 12.48 -4.93
N PRO A 25 2.14 11.83 -4.21
CA PRO A 25 1.64 12.31 -2.92
C PRO A 25 2.77 12.38 -1.88
N VAL A 26 3.10 13.60 -1.44
CA VAL A 26 4.19 13.87 -0.49
C VAL A 26 3.69 14.80 0.62
N ALA A 27 4.12 14.50 1.84
CA ALA A 27 3.94 15.37 3.01
C ALA A 27 5.24 15.46 3.82
N VAL A 28 5.38 16.55 4.56
CA VAL A 28 6.38 16.70 5.62
C VAL A 28 5.62 16.68 6.94
N CYS A 29 6.02 15.80 7.83
CA CYS A 29 5.42 15.65 9.16
C CYS A 29 6.48 15.91 10.23
N ASP A 30 6.03 16.23 11.44
CA ASP A 30 6.88 16.16 12.62
C ASP A 30 7.12 14.70 13.03
N VAL A 31 7.95 14.49 14.04
CA VAL A 31 8.27 13.14 14.58
C VAL A 31 7.08 12.42 15.21
N TYR A 32 5.99 13.13 15.47
CA TYR A 32 4.75 12.58 16.03
C TYR A 32 3.73 12.23 14.96
N GLY A 33 4.02 12.55 13.69
CA GLY A 33 3.15 12.28 12.54
C GLY A 33 2.21 13.44 12.18
N ALA A 34 2.29 14.59 12.87
CA ALA A 34 1.47 15.76 12.52
C ALA A 34 1.98 16.39 11.20
N VAL A 35 1.09 16.56 10.23
CA VAL A 35 1.40 17.12 8.92
C VAL A 35 1.77 18.60 9.05
N LEU A 36 2.99 18.96 8.70
CA LEU A 36 3.50 20.34 8.64
C LEU A 36 3.22 20.96 7.26
N LEU A 37 3.43 20.16 6.21
CA LEU A 37 3.25 20.56 4.82
C LEU A 37 2.78 19.36 4.00
N ALA A 38 1.88 19.56 3.05
CA ALA A 38 1.45 18.54 2.10
C ALA A 38 1.34 19.14 0.70
N ASN A 39 1.67 18.36 -0.33
CA ASN A 39 1.49 18.80 -1.71
C ASN A 39 0.04 18.55 -2.20
N PRO A 40 -0.38 19.16 -3.32
CA PRO A 40 -1.71 18.95 -3.88
C PRO A 40 -2.03 17.47 -4.18
N ALA A 41 -1.05 16.67 -4.59
CA ALA A 41 -1.25 15.24 -4.84
C ALA A 41 -1.61 14.47 -3.56
N MET A 42 -0.95 14.75 -2.42
CA MET A 42 -1.31 14.17 -1.12
C MET A 42 -2.71 14.59 -0.66
N ALA A 43 -3.04 15.86 -0.87
CA ALA A 43 -4.36 16.38 -0.51
C ALA A 43 -5.48 15.76 -1.36
N ALA A 44 -5.23 15.52 -2.65
CA ALA A 44 -6.18 14.86 -3.55
C ALA A 44 -6.49 13.42 -3.11
N GLU A 45 -5.52 12.69 -2.58
CA GLU A 45 -5.76 11.34 -2.02
C GLU A 45 -6.73 11.36 -0.84
N CYS A 46 -6.76 12.45 -0.07
CA CYS A 46 -7.67 12.64 1.06
C CYS A 46 -8.96 13.38 0.68
N GLY A 47 -9.19 13.72 -0.60
CA GLY A 47 -10.35 14.48 -1.04
C GLY A 47 -10.45 15.88 -0.44
N THR A 48 -9.30 16.54 -0.16
CA THR A 48 -9.24 17.82 0.53
C THR A 48 -8.19 18.76 -0.08
N THR A 49 -7.87 19.84 0.61
CA THR A 49 -6.82 20.80 0.19
C THR A 49 -5.60 20.70 1.09
N PRO A 50 -4.38 21.07 0.62
CA PRO A 50 -3.15 21.01 1.41
C PRO A 50 -3.25 21.70 2.77
N GLY A 51 -3.85 22.88 2.81
CA GLY A 51 -4.02 23.66 4.05
C GLY A 51 -4.88 22.97 5.11
N ARG A 52 -5.85 22.13 4.70
CA ARG A 52 -6.70 21.38 5.62
C ARG A 52 -6.04 20.12 6.19
N LEU A 53 -4.95 19.67 5.60
CA LEU A 53 -4.16 18.54 6.12
C LEU A 53 -3.22 18.98 7.24
N ARG A 54 -2.84 20.26 7.28
CA ARG A 54 -1.89 20.77 8.25
C ARG A 54 -2.38 20.55 9.69
N GLY A 55 -1.50 20.01 10.54
CA GLY A 55 -1.78 19.66 11.93
C GLY A 55 -2.55 18.35 12.12
N ARG A 56 -2.97 17.67 11.06
CA ARG A 56 -3.61 16.35 11.18
C ARG A 56 -2.57 15.26 11.30
N ASP A 57 -2.91 14.21 12.03
CA ASP A 57 -2.05 13.02 12.11
C ASP A 57 -2.12 12.22 10.79
N VAL A 58 -0.96 11.93 10.20
CA VAL A 58 -0.83 11.18 8.96
C VAL A 58 -1.36 9.74 9.11
N LEU A 59 -1.26 9.13 10.30
CA LEU A 59 -1.75 7.78 10.55
C LEU A 59 -3.27 7.72 10.82
N GLU A 60 -3.91 8.85 11.15
CA GLU A 60 -5.37 8.96 11.15
C GLU A 60 -5.91 9.07 9.71
N LEU A 61 -5.18 9.76 8.83
CA LEU A 61 -5.53 9.90 7.41
C LEU A 61 -5.33 8.58 6.67
N PHE A 62 -4.22 7.91 6.92
CA PHE A 62 -3.80 6.67 6.28
C PHE A 62 -3.62 5.58 7.34
N ARG A 63 -4.67 4.80 7.55
CA ARG A 63 -4.72 3.80 8.62
C ARG A 63 -3.76 2.64 8.34
N PRO A 64 -2.81 2.35 9.25
CA PRO A 64 -1.95 1.18 9.15
C PRO A 64 -2.77 -0.11 9.13
N ARG A 65 -2.37 -1.06 8.30
CA ARG A 65 -3.00 -2.39 8.25
C ARG A 65 -2.56 -3.30 9.39
N GLU A 66 -1.38 -3.05 9.95
CA GLU A 66 -0.79 -3.80 11.06
C GLU A 66 -0.46 -2.83 12.21
N ALA A 67 -1.18 -2.94 13.32
CA ALA A 67 -1.00 -2.06 14.48
C ALA A 67 0.44 -2.11 15.06
N GLY A 68 1.03 -3.29 15.19
CA GLY A 68 2.38 -3.45 15.77
C GLY A 68 3.54 -2.88 14.93
N GLN A 69 3.28 -2.44 13.70
CA GLN A 69 4.29 -1.83 12.83
C GLN A 69 4.57 -0.37 13.24
N VAL A 70 3.53 0.34 13.67
CA VAL A 70 3.62 1.75 14.08
C VAL A 70 4.43 1.90 15.36
N GLU A 71 4.19 1.05 16.36
CA GLU A 71 4.95 1.08 17.61
C GLU A 71 6.44 0.86 17.38
N ARG A 72 6.80 -0.09 16.50
CA ARG A 72 8.21 -0.34 16.14
C ARG A 72 8.86 0.87 15.48
N ILE A 73 8.14 1.56 14.60
CA ILE A 73 8.63 2.77 13.93
C ILE A 73 8.76 3.92 14.93
N ALA A 74 7.78 4.14 15.79
CA ALA A 74 7.82 5.16 16.83
C ALA A 74 9.00 4.94 17.78
N GLN A 75 9.27 3.70 18.17
CA GLN A 75 10.42 3.34 18.99
C GLN A 75 11.75 3.62 18.25
N ALA A 76 11.88 3.25 17.00
CA ALA A 76 13.07 3.48 16.21
C ALA A 76 13.34 4.98 15.98
N LEU A 77 12.31 5.79 15.78
CA LEU A 77 12.42 7.25 15.68
C LEU A 77 12.89 7.88 17.00
N ARG A 78 12.37 7.41 18.16
CA ARG A 78 12.84 7.86 19.49
C ARG A 78 14.32 7.54 19.72
N LEU A 79 14.80 6.43 19.18
CA LEU A 79 16.22 6.04 19.21
C LEU A 79 17.07 6.76 18.17
N ARG A 80 16.51 7.74 17.45
CA ARG A 80 17.16 8.51 16.36
C ARG A 80 17.76 7.64 15.26
N HIS A 81 17.16 6.47 14.99
CA HIS A 81 17.57 5.67 13.83
C HIS A 81 17.17 6.40 12.56
N ARG A 82 18.12 6.71 11.70
CA ARG A 82 17.92 7.35 10.38
C ARG A 82 17.64 6.31 9.30
N SER A 83 16.66 5.45 9.53
CA SER A 83 16.27 4.42 8.57
C SER A 83 14.99 4.85 7.85
N ARG A 84 14.84 4.42 6.61
CA ARG A 84 13.58 4.52 5.88
C ARG A 84 12.59 3.54 6.48
N TYR A 85 11.39 4.02 6.76
CA TYR A 85 10.29 3.22 7.28
C TYR A 85 9.20 3.07 6.23
N GLN A 86 8.63 1.88 6.14
CA GLN A 86 7.56 1.57 5.19
C GLN A 86 6.39 0.94 5.93
N VAL A 87 5.18 1.43 5.67
CA VAL A 87 3.94 1.00 6.32
C VAL A 87 2.88 0.75 5.27
N SER A 88 2.27 -0.43 5.29
CA SER A 88 1.08 -0.72 4.50
C SER A 88 -0.13 -0.02 5.11
N VAL A 89 -0.84 0.76 4.29
CA VAL A 89 -1.96 1.60 4.76
C VAL A 89 -3.20 1.43 3.90
N CYS A 90 -4.35 1.81 4.47
CA CYS A 90 -5.60 2.00 3.73
C CYS A 90 -6.26 3.31 4.12
N TRP A 91 -7.06 3.88 3.20
CA TRP A 91 -7.78 5.14 3.40
C TRP A 91 -9.02 5.21 2.52
N PRO A 92 -10.04 6.01 2.91
CA PRO A 92 -11.23 6.22 2.09
C PRO A 92 -10.88 6.89 0.77
N ALA A 93 -11.39 6.35 -0.35
CA ALA A 93 -11.27 7.00 -1.65
C ALA A 93 -12.22 8.20 -1.76
N PRO A 94 -11.83 9.32 -2.43
CA PRO A 94 -12.70 10.48 -2.62
C PRO A 94 -14.02 10.18 -3.35
N GLY A 95 -14.04 9.14 -4.18
CA GLY A 95 -15.23 8.66 -4.91
C GLY A 95 -16.05 7.57 -4.21
N GLY A 96 -15.75 7.29 -2.95
CA GLY A 96 -16.28 6.12 -2.22
C GLY A 96 -15.47 4.86 -2.50
N GLY A 97 -15.39 3.98 -1.51
CA GLY A 97 -14.50 2.83 -1.51
C GLY A 97 -13.29 3.01 -0.62
N GLU A 98 -12.36 2.09 -0.69
CA GLU A 98 -11.15 2.10 0.11
C GLU A 98 -9.93 1.97 -0.81
N ARG A 99 -8.99 2.89 -0.70
CA ARG A 99 -7.67 2.79 -1.33
C ARG A 99 -6.70 2.11 -0.38
N TYR A 100 -5.70 1.46 -0.96
CA TYR A 100 -4.61 0.85 -0.22
C TYR A 100 -3.28 1.12 -0.91
N GLY A 101 -2.23 1.14 -0.11
CA GLY A 101 -0.90 1.45 -0.58
C GLY A 101 0.15 1.37 0.51
N GLU A 102 1.27 2.04 0.26
CA GLU A 102 2.42 2.08 1.15
C GLU A 102 2.78 3.53 1.46
N LEU A 103 2.90 3.84 2.75
CA LEU A 103 3.56 5.05 3.22
C LEU A 103 5.03 4.74 3.46
N THR A 104 5.90 5.58 2.91
CA THR A 104 7.33 5.58 3.22
C THR A 104 7.63 6.84 4.00
N ALA A 105 8.31 6.71 5.15
CA ALA A 105 8.74 7.83 5.96
C ALA A 105 10.28 7.84 6.06
N ASP A 106 10.88 8.92 5.59
CA ASP A 106 12.33 9.17 5.63
C ASP A 106 12.59 10.33 6.62
N PRO A 107 13.38 10.12 7.71
CA PRO A 107 13.78 11.22 8.58
C PRO A 107 14.67 12.20 7.81
N VAL A 108 14.29 13.47 7.84
CA VAL A 108 15.03 14.58 7.24
C VAL A 108 15.28 15.65 8.31
N SER A 109 16.48 16.22 8.32
CA SER A 109 16.81 17.33 9.20
C SER A 109 17.80 18.25 8.48
N ASP A 110 17.64 19.56 8.70
CA ASP A 110 18.50 20.57 8.10
C ASP A 110 19.85 20.68 8.83
N THR A 111 19.87 20.33 10.11
CA THR A 111 21.06 20.34 10.96
C THR A 111 21.13 19.10 11.86
N ALA A 112 22.31 18.80 12.41
CA ALA A 112 22.51 17.65 13.30
C ALA A 112 21.76 17.79 14.65
N ASP A 113 21.44 19.02 15.07
CA ASP A 113 20.83 19.35 16.36
C ASP A 113 19.33 19.55 16.30
N ASP A 114 18.73 19.66 15.10
CA ASP A 114 17.28 19.83 14.93
C ASP A 114 16.51 18.54 15.18
N THR A 115 15.29 18.70 15.70
CA THR A 115 14.32 17.62 15.73
C THR A 115 13.98 17.25 14.30
N PRO A 116 14.28 16.02 13.84
CA PRO A 116 14.07 15.65 12.44
C PRO A 116 12.59 15.73 12.08
N ALA A 117 12.31 16.28 10.90
CA ALA A 117 11.02 16.11 10.24
C ALA A 117 10.99 14.77 9.50
N LEU A 118 9.81 14.29 9.17
CA LEU A 118 9.59 13.09 8.38
C LEU A 118 9.12 13.47 6.97
N LEU A 119 9.88 13.12 5.95
CA LEU A 119 9.39 13.16 4.58
C LEU A 119 8.55 11.91 4.34
N VAL A 120 7.25 12.10 4.18
CA VAL A 120 6.30 11.02 3.99
C VAL A 120 5.87 11.00 2.53
N MET A 121 6.02 9.85 1.87
CA MET A 121 5.57 9.62 0.50
C MET A 121 4.54 8.50 0.49
N LEU A 122 3.46 8.68 -0.26
CA LEU A 122 2.41 7.67 -0.43
C LEU A 122 2.51 7.07 -1.84
N ARG A 123 2.60 5.74 -1.88
CA ARG A 123 2.48 4.97 -3.11
C ARG A 123 1.14 4.25 -3.13
N VAL A 124 0.22 4.73 -3.96
CA VAL A 124 -1.07 4.07 -4.19
C VAL A 124 -0.84 2.76 -4.93
N ARG A 125 -1.36 1.65 -4.41
CA ARG A 125 -1.29 0.32 -5.01
C ARG A 125 -2.58 -0.06 -5.72
N GLY A 126 -3.72 0.41 -5.20
CA GLY A 126 -5.01 0.13 -5.80
C GLY A 126 -6.19 0.72 -5.02
N GLU A 127 -7.38 0.46 -5.54
CA GLU A 127 -8.64 0.89 -4.96
C GLU A 127 -9.61 -0.28 -4.89
N ARG A 128 -10.26 -0.46 -3.75
CA ARG A 128 -11.36 -1.41 -3.55
C ARG A 128 -12.68 -0.65 -3.61
N ARG A 129 -13.55 -1.01 -4.53
CA ARG A 129 -14.88 -0.42 -4.66
C ARG A 129 -15.78 -0.81 -3.48
N PRO A 130 -16.76 0.05 -3.09
CA PRO A 130 -17.80 -0.32 -2.13
C PRO A 130 -18.53 -1.57 -2.63
N GLY A 131 -18.67 -2.59 -1.78
CA GLY A 131 -19.28 -3.86 -2.16
C GLY A 131 -18.31 -4.91 -2.73
N ALA A 132 -17.02 -4.61 -2.90
CA ALA A 132 -16.03 -5.66 -3.10
C ALA A 132 -15.96 -6.55 -1.85
N GLU A 133 -16.11 -7.85 -2.03
CA GLU A 133 -15.98 -8.82 -0.93
C GLU A 133 -14.65 -8.59 -0.18
N PRO A 134 -14.63 -8.76 1.17
CA PRO A 134 -13.41 -8.58 1.95
C PRO A 134 -12.29 -9.47 1.38
N PRO A 135 -11.00 -9.10 1.57
CA PRO A 135 -9.89 -9.87 1.03
C PRO A 135 -10.03 -11.31 1.48
N VAL A 136 -10.25 -12.16 0.53
CA VAL A 136 -10.42 -13.59 0.80
C VAL A 136 -9.06 -14.10 1.21
N ARG A 137 -8.90 -14.46 2.49
CA ARG A 137 -7.67 -15.08 2.97
C ARG A 137 -7.48 -16.42 2.28
N VAL A 138 -6.52 -16.47 1.36
CA VAL A 138 -6.10 -17.67 0.66
C VAL A 138 -4.74 -18.08 1.21
N SER A 139 -4.57 -19.34 1.56
CA SER A 139 -3.25 -19.80 1.99
C SER A 139 -2.26 -19.75 0.80
N PRO A 140 -0.94 -19.61 1.06
CA PRO A 140 0.06 -19.64 0.00
C PRO A 140 -0.06 -20.85 -0.92
N VAL A 141 -0.41 -22.02 -0.36
CA VAL A 141 -0.65 -23.27 -1.11
C VAL A 141 -1.88 -23.15 -2.01
N GLU A 142 -2.98 -22.58 -1.50
CA GLU A 142 -4.20 -22.36 -2.29
C GLU A 142 -3.95 -21.37 -3.43
N ALA A 143 -3.22 -20.27 -3.17
CA ALA A 143 -2.84 -19.31 -4.19
C ALA A 143 -1.96 -19.96 -5.28
N ARG A 144 -1.00 -20.79 -4.90
CA ARG A 144 -0.15 -21.53 -5.84
C ARG A 144 -0.96 -22.52 -6.68
N ILE A 145 -1.90 -23.25 -6.07
CA ILE A 145 -2.81 -24.15 -6.80
C ILE A 145 -3.60 -23.35 -7.83
N LEU A 146 -4.19 -22.21 -7.45
CA LEU A 146 -4.97 -21.36 -8.37
C LEU A 146 -4.13 -20.83 -9.53
N ALA A 147 -2.89 -20.41 -9.28
CA ALA A 147 -1.96 -19.97 -10.34
C ALA A 147 -1.66 -21.08 -11.35
N LEU A 148 -1.36 -22.29 -10.88
CA LEU A 148 -1.14 -23.46 -11.72
C LEU A 148 -2.38 -23.80 -12.56
N LEU A 149 -3.57 -23.74 -11.96
CA LEU A 149 -4.82 -23.98 -12.67
C LEU A 149 -5.11 -22.91 -13.73
N ALA A 150 -4.85 -21.66 -13.42
CA ALA A 150 -4.98 -20.54 -14.37
C ALA A 150 -4.02 -20.70 -15.55
N GLY A 151 -2.84 -21.27 -15.33
CA GLY A 151 -1.89 -21.65 -16.37
C GLY A 151 -2.22 -22.93 -17.12
N GLY A 152 -3.42 -23.52 -16.90
CA GLY A 152 -3.88 -24.72 -17.61
C GLY A 152 -3.37 -26.05 -17.04
N ALA A 153 -2.73 -26.06 -15.86
CA ALA A 153 -2.27 -27.30 -15.26
C ALA A 153 -3.45 -28.23 -14.90
N THR A 154 -3.27 -29.53 -15.09
CA THR A 154 -4.20 -30.53 -14.55
C THR A 154 -4.07 -30.65 -13.03
N THR A 155 -5.08 -31.22 -12.36
CA THR A 155 -5.02 -31.50 -10.92
C THR A 155 -3.80 -32.35 -10.55
N ALA A 156 -3.46 -33.35 -11.37
CA ALA A 156 -2.30 -34.21 -11.16
C ALA A 156 -0.97 -33.44 -11.30
N ARG A 157 -0.89 -32.48 -12.24
CA ARG A 157 0.28 -31.60 -12.38
C ARG A 157 0.39 -30.64 -11.20
N ALA A 158 -0.71 -30.00 -10.81
CA ALA A 158 -0.75 -29.11 -9.67
C ALA A 158 -0.33 -29.83 -8.37
N ALA A 159 -0.77 -31.08 -8.20
CA ALA A 159 -0.37 -31.91 -7.07
C ALA A 159 1.14 -32.12 -6.99
N ARG A 160 1.76 -32.48 -8.11
CA ARG A 160 3.23 -32.67 -8.17
C ARG A 160 4.00 -31.39 -7.87
N GLU A 161 3.55 -30.24 -8.43
CA GLU A 161 4.23 -28.95 -8.27
C GLU A 161 4.03 -28.31 -6.88
N THR A 162 3.00 -28.73 -6.14
CA THR A 162 2.73 -28.26 -4.76
C THR A 162 3.14 -29.25 -3.68
N GLY A 163 3.64 -30.42 -4.04
CA GLY A 163 3.98 -31.50 -3.08
C GLY A 163 2.77 -32.14 -2.39
N LEU A 164 1.58 -32.02 -3.02
CA LEU A 164 0.33 -32.58 -2.52
C LEU A 164 -0.08 -33.84 -3.31
N THR A 165 -1.06 -34.55 -2.76
CA THR A 165 -1.76 -35.61 -3.52
C THR A 165 -2.83 -34.98 -4.42
N PRO A 166 -3.26 -35.65 -5.52
CA PRO A 166 -4.39 -35.18 -6.34
C PRO A 166 -5.66 -34.94 -5.51
N ASP A 167 -5.94 -35.78 -4.53
CA ASP A 167 -7.08 -35.64 -3.62
C ASP A 167 -6.93 -34.44 -2.69
N GLY A 168 -5.70 -34.12 -2.23
CA GLY A 168 -5.39 -32.93 -1.46
C GLY A 168 -5.66 -31.63 -2.28
N VAL A 169 -5.25 -31.60 -3.54
CA VAL A 169 -5.57 -30.49 -4.43
C VAL A 169 -7.08 -30.39 -4.66
N ALA A 170 -7.75 -31.51 -4.94
CA ALA A 170 -9.21 -31.55 -5.11
C ALA A 170 -9.96 -31.08 -3.85
N TYR A 171 -9.47 -31.37 -2.66
CA TYR A 171 -10.00 -30.87 -1.40
C TYR A 171 -9.90 -29.35 -1.31
N HIS A 172 -8.72 -28.76 -1.58
CA HIS A 172 -8.54 -27.32 -1.58
C HIS A 172 -9.45 -26.62 -2.59
N LEU A 173 -9.58 -27.17 -3.81
CA LEU A 173 -10.45 -26.62 -4.83
C LEU A 173 -11.92 -26.64 -4.43
N ARG A 174 -12.41 -27.75 -3.88
CA ARG A 174 -13.80 -27.85 -3.38
C ARG A 174 -14.07 -26.82 -2.28
N ARG A 175 -13.13 -26.67 -1.33
CA ARG A 175 -13.24 -25.70 -0.24
C ARG A 175 -13.24 -24.27 -0.75
N LEU A 176 -12.39 -23.95 -1.73
CA LEU A 176 -12.37 -22.63 -2.38
C LEU A 176 -13.65 -22.36 -3.16
N SER A 177 -14.13 -23.35 -3.95
CA SER A 177 -15.38 -23.23 -4.72
C SER A 177 -16.59 -23.00 -3.82
N ALA A 178 -16.67 -23.73 -2.70
CA ALA A 178 -17.76 -23.52 -1.72
C ALA A 178 -17.67 -22.13 -1.08
N ARG A 179 -16.49 -21.70 -0.66
CA ARG A 179 -16.26 -20.40 -0.02
C ARG A 179 -16.55 -19.24 -0.97
N TRP A 180 -16.18 -19.36 -2.23
CA TRP A 180 -16.39 -18.33 -3.24
C TRP A 180 -17.65 -18.52 -4.07
N LYS A 181 -18.45 -19.53 -3.77
CA LYS A 181 -19.69 -19.87 -4.50
C LYS A 181 -19.43 -20.02 -6.01
N ALA A 182 -18.29 -20.59 -6.40
CA ALA A 182 -17.94 -20.82 -7.77
C ALA A 182 -18.54 -22.15 -8.25
N ALA A 183 -19.34 -22.12 -9.33
CA ALA A 183 -20.03 -23.30 -9.85
C ALA A 183 -19.09 -24.26 -10.57
N ASN A 184 -17.97 -23.77 -11.12
CA ASN A 184 -17.01 -24.57 -11.84
C ASN A 184 -15.58 -24.01 -11.74
N ARG A 185 -14.60 -24.75 -12.31
CA ARG A 185 -13.19 -24.41 -12.27
C ARG A 185 -12.87 -23.08 -12.99
N THR A 186 -13.54 -22.80 -14.10
CA THR A 186 -13.34 -21.56 -14.85
C THR A 186 -13.79 -20.35 -14.04
N GLU A 187 -14.96 -20.43 -13.42
CA GLU A 187 -15.46 -19.39 -12.53
C GLU A 187 -14.55 -19.20 -11.31
N LEU A 188 -14.03 -20.30 -10.75
CA LEU A 188 -13.09 -20.22 -9.64
C LEU A 188 -11.82 -19.43 -10.00
N VAL A 189 -11.25 -19.66 -11.19
CA VAL A 189 -10.08 -18.92 -11.70
C VAL A 189 -10.45 -17.46 -11.99
N ALA A 190 -11.61 -17.19 -12.60
CA ALA A 190 -12.08 -15.83 -12.86
C ALA A 190 -12.23 -15.04 -11.55
N ARG A 191 -12.81 -15.66 -10.50
CA ARG A 191 -12.92 -15.06 -9.17
C ARG A 191 -11.57 -14.83 -8.52
N ALA A 192 -10.59 -15.73 -8.73
CA ALA A 192 -9.23 -15.55 -8.21
C ALA A 192 -8.56 -14.28 -8.77
N TYR A 193 -8.76 -13.96 -10.05
CA TYR A 193 -8.32 -12.69 -10.65
C TYR A 193 -9.13 -11.50 -10.11
N ALA A 194 -10.46 -11.62 -10.05
CA ALA A 194 -11.33 -10.54 -9.57
C ALA A 194 -11.08 -10.17 -8.09
N LEU A 195 -10.69 -11.16 -7.28
CA LEU A 195 -10.37 -10.99 -5.85
C LEU A 195 -8.89 -10.61 -5.60
N GLY A 196 -8.08 -10.45 -6.67
CA GLY A 196 -6.66 -10.09 -6.55
C GLY A 196 -5.76 -11.21 -6.01
N VAL A 197 -6.26 -12.44 -5.93
CA VAL A 197 -5.47 -13.63 -5.54
C VAL A 197 -4.47 -14.01 -6.63
N LEU A 198 -4.77 -13.69 -7.89
CA LEU A 198 -3.88 -13.81 -9.03
C LEU A 198 -3.60 -12.43 -9.63
N THR A 199 -2.36 -12.22 -10.08
CA THR A 199 -1.93 -10.97 -10.71
C THR A 199 -2.42 -10.88 -12.15
N PRO A 200 -3.27 -9.89 -12.53
CA PRO A 200 -3.70 -9.72 -13.91
C PRO A 200 -2.54 -9.30 -14.81
N GLY A 201 -2.57 -9.76 -16.08
CA GLY A 201 -1.60 -9.34 -17.11
C GLY A 201 -0.21 -9.98 -16.99
N VAL A 202 -0.02 -10.96 -16.11
CA VAL A 202 1.23 -11.71 -15.96
C VAL A 202 1.08 -13.13 -16.50
N TRP A 203 2.05 -13.60 -17.27
CA TRP A 203 2.12 -14.96 -17.77
C TRP A 203 3.53 -15.55 -17.59
N PRO A 204 3.70 -16.75 -17.04
CA PRO A 204 2.66 -17.62 -16.44
C PRO A 204 1.95 -16.96 -15.25
N PRO A 205 0.69 -17.38 -14.93
CA PRO A 205 -0.06 -16.80 -13.83
C PRO A 205 0.68 -16.94 -12.49
N GLU A 206 0.73 -15.85 -11.74
CA GLU A 206 1.40 -15.79 -10.44
C GLU A 206 0.42 -15.40 -9.34
N PRO A 207 0.64 -15.88 -8.09
CA PRO A 207 -0.08 -15.35 -6.94
C PRO A 207 0.10 -13.85 -6.84
N GLY A 208 -1.00 -13.11 -6.59
CA GLY A 208 -0.95 -11.70 -6.25
C GLY A 208 -0.39 -11.48 -4.84
N ASP A 209 -0.01 -10.25 -4.55
CA ASP A 209 0.33 -9.82 -3.18
C ASP A 209 -0.96 -9.82 -2.32
N VAL A 210 -1.42 -11.00 -1.94
CA VAL A 210 -2.52 -11.15 -0.99
C VAL A 210 -1.93 -11.03 0.41
N PRO A 211 -2.35 -10.05 1.18
CA PRO A 211 -1.88 -9.86 2.55
C PRO A 211 -2.38 -10.96 3.50
#